data_7be016397c768cc3a71d30a67494c989
#
_entry.id   7be016397c768cc3a71d30a67494c989
#
_cell.length_a   1.000
_cell.length_b   1.000
_cell.length_c   1.000
_cell.angle_alpha   90.00
_cell.angle_beta   90.00
_cell.angle_gamma   90.00
#
_symmetry.space_group_name_H-M   'P 1'
#
loop_
_entity.id
_entity.type
_entity.pdbx_description
1 polymer ?
#
loop_
_entity_poly.entity_id
_entity_poly.type
_entity_poly.pdbx_seq_one_letter_code
_entity_poly.pdbx_strand_id
1 'polypeptide(L)'
;MNKNDARTTGLKQRSLLTGQQRSQYSHQIFLQTIPYLHKANIVGCYISMRDEVMTDEIVHHCFTMQIPLAVPKTEKDGLHFYFIHSLNDLKPGVFGVQEPWQTEEIDLTDIDIMLVPLSSFDSSLNRTGYGKGYYDHILLDSMSKIGLGYSCQQVEKIETDPWDVTLDFIITENFDDKFGK
;
A
#
# COMPACT_ATOMS: atom_id res chain seq x y z
N MET A 1 20.31 9.38 0.70
CA MET A 1 20.40 8.02 1.32
C MET A 1 20.09 7.02 0.23
N ASN A 2 20.95 6.02 0.02
CA ASN A 2 20.65 4.97 -0.95
C ASN A 2 19.44 4.14 -0.53
N LYS A 3 18.81 3.44 -1.48
CA LYS A 3 17.55 2.70 -1.26
C LYS A 3 17.67 1.60 -0.19
N ASN A 4 18.84 0.95 -0.08
CA ASN A 4 19.01 -0.11 0.92
C ASN A 4 19.07 0.44 2.34
N ASP A 5 19.79 1.54 2.54
CA ASP A 5 19.88 2.22 3.83
C ASP A 5 18.52 2.82 4.22
N ALA A 6 17.82 3.45 3.28
CA ALA A 6 16.48 3.99 3.50
C ALA A 6 15.50 2.89 3.92
N ARG A 7 15.48 1.76 3.19
CA ARG A 7 14.66 0.59 3.51
C ARG A 7 14.98 0.04 4.90
N THR A 8 16.25 -0.18 5.18
CA THR A 8 16.70 -0.72 6.48
C THR A 8 16.30 0.20 7.63
N THR A 9 16.47 1.51 7.45
CA THR A 9 16.09 2.52 8.44
C THR A 9 14.57 2.49 8.70
N GLY A 10 13.76 2.57 7.65
CA GLY A 10 12.30 2.58 7.80
C GLY A 10 11.76 1.28 8.41
N LEU A 11 12.25 0.12 7.97
CA LEU A 11 11.86 -1.18 8.55
C LEU A 11 12.27 -1.30 10.02
N LYS A 12 13.46 -0.82 10.39
CA LYS A 12 13.91 -0.79 11.78
C LYS A 12 13.00 0.08 12.65
N GLN A 13 12.69 1.29 12.21
CA GLN A 13 11.81 2.19 12.95
C GLN A 13 10.40 1.59 13.10
N ARG A 14 9.86 1.02 12.03
CA ARG A 14 8.56 0.36 12.03
C ARG A 14 8.51 -0.83 13.01
N SER A 15 9.57 -1.61 13.10
CA SER A 15 9.65 -2.77 13.99
C SER A 15 9.64 -2.40 15.49
N LEU A 16 9.95 -1.15 15.84
CA LEU A 16 9.92 -0.66 17.22
C LEU A 16 8.51 -0.34 17.71
N LEU A 17 7.54 -0.21 16.81
CA LEU A 17 6.15 0.03 17.17
C LEU A 17 5.56 -1.21 17.86
N THR A 18 4.88 -0.99 18.97
CA THR A 18 4.10 -2.04 19.63
C THR A 18 2.90 -2.46 18.78
N GLY A 19 2.34 -3.65 19.04
CA GLY A 19 1.11 -4.08 18.37
C GLY A 19 -0.05 -3.09 18.59
N GLN A 20 -0.16 -2.52 19.81
CA GLN A 20 -1.16 -1.52 20.13
C GLN A 20 -0.97 -0.21 19.33
N GLN A 21 0.27 0.27 19.23
CA GLN A 21 0.59 1.47 18.43
C GLN A 21 0.26 1.23 16.95
N ARG A 22 0.68 0.09 16.38
CA ARG A 22 0.35 -0.26 14.98
C ARG A 22 -1.15 -0.30 14.72
N SER A 23 -1.92 -0.91 15.62
CA SER A 23 -3.38 -0.95 15.52
C SER A 23 -4.00 0.44 15.56
N GLN A 24 -3.60 1.27 16.52
CA GLN A 24 -4.09 2.65 16.68
C GLN A 24 -3.72 3.52 15.46
N TYR A 25 -2.46 3.47 15.02
CA TYR A 25 -1.98 4.27 13.89
C TYR A 25 -2.61 3.81 12.57
N SER A 26 -2.76 2.50 12.36
CA SER A 26 -3.46 1.97 11.20
C SER A 26 -4.92 2.42 11.15
N HIS A 27 -5.59 2.49 12.29
CA HIS A 27 -6.95 3.03 12.37
C HIS A 27 -7.00 4.52 11.97
N GLN A 28 -6.07 5.33 12.45
CA GLN A 28 -5.98 6.74 12.06
C GLN A 28 -5.70 6.92 10.57
N ILE A 29 -4.82 6.08 9.99
CA ILE A 29 -4.56 6.05 8.56
C ILE A 29 -5.80 5.64 7.79
N PHE A 30 -6.52 4.61 8.24
CA PHE A 30 -7.80 4.19 7.64
C PHE A 30 -8.80 5.35 7.58
N LEU A 31 -9.02 6.07 8.69
CA LEU A 31 -9.95 7.20 8.71
C LEU A 31 -9.59 8.28 7.69
N GLN A 32 -8.31 8.56 7.48
CA GLN A 32 -7.84 9.52 6.48
C GLN A 32 -7.97 8.99 5.04
N THR A 33 -8.00 7.67 4.86
CA THR A 33 -8.13 7.03 3.54
C THR A 33 -9.57 7.04 3.03
N ILE A 34 -10.57 7.05 3.92
CA ILE A 34 -12.01 6.97 3.58
C ILE A 34 -12.43 7.94 2.46
N PRO A 35 -12.08 9.26 2.49
CA PRO A 35 -12.51 10.18 1.45
C PRO A 35 -12.02 9.81 0.04
N TYR A 36 -10.86 9.16 -0.06
CA TYR A 36 -10.31 8.68 -1.32
C TYR A 36 -11.04 7.43 -1.79
N LEU A 37 -11.33 6.48 -0.89
CA LEU A 37 -12.07 5.25 -1.21
C LEU A 37 -13.45 5.58 -1.82
N HIS A 38 -14.16 6.56 -1.27
CA HIS A 38 -15.50 6.95 -1.74
C HIS A 38 -15.51 7.64 -3.10
N LYS A 39 -14.35 8.11 -3.59
CA LYS A 39 -14.21 8.73 -4.92
C LYS A 39 -13.81 7.72 -5.99
N ALA A 40 -13.35 6.55 -5.61
CA ALA A 40 -12.88 5.54 -6.54
C ALA A 40 -14.04 4.68 -7.05
N ASN A 41 -13.98 4.31 -8.33
CA ASN A 41 -14.81 3.24 -8.88
C ASN A 41 -14.21 1.87 -8.54
N ILE A 42 -12.87 1.74 -8.62
CA ILE A 42 -12.15 0.52 -8.29
C ILE A 42 -10.90 0.87 -7.49
N VAL A 43 -10.73 0.20 -6.35
CA VAL A 43 -9.58 0.34 -5.46
C VAL A 43 -8.67 -0.87 -5.59
N GLY A 44 -7.38 -0.65 -5.81
CA GLY A 44 -6.32 -1.64 -5.62
C GLY A 44 -5.73 -1.50 -4.21
N CYS A 45 -5.63 -2.57 -3.46
CA CYS A 45 -5.12 -2.55 -2.10
C CYS A 45 -4.31 -3.81 -1.79
N TYR A 46 -3.15 -3.65 -1.17
CA TYR A 46 -2.41 -4.78 -0.64
C TYR A 46 -3.10 -5.38 0.58
N ILE A 47 -2.90 -6.67 0.80
CA ILE A 47 -3.29 -7.33 2.04
C ILE A 47 -2.09 -7.25 2.99
N SER A 48 -2.26 -6.51 4.08
CA SER A 48 -1.19 -6.25 5.03
C SER A 48 -0.68 -7.51 5.71
N MET A 49 0.61 -7.55 5.91
CA MET A 49 1.30 -8.65 6.59
C MET A 49 2.30 -8.10 7.61
N ARG A 50 2.59 -8.91 8.63
CA ARG A 50 3.58 -8.60 9.68
C ARG A 50 3.29 -7.25 10.36
N ASP A 51 4.24 -6.31 10.21
CA ASP A 51 4.24 -4.99 10.85
C ASP A 51 3.88 -3.83 9.89
N GLU A 52 3.36 -4.14 8.69
CA GLU A 52 2.85 -3.13 7.76
C GLU A 52 1.67 -2.36 8.34
N VAL A 53 1.37 -1.20 7.75
CA VAL A 53 0.09 -0.53 8.00
C VAL A 53 -1.03 -1.51 7.69
N MET A 54 -1.87 -1.77 8.67
CA MET A 54 -2.93 -2.77 8.59
C MET A 54 -4.03 -2.28 7.64
N THR A 55 -4.40 -3.13 6.68
CA THR A 55 -5.43 -2.82 5.68
C THR A 55 -6.77 -3.50 5.94
N ASP A 56 -6.90 -4.22 7.05
CA ASP A 56 -8.13 -4.96 7.39
C ASP A 56 -9.37 -4.06 7.41
N GLU A 57 -9.30 -2.88 8.04
CA GLU A 57 -10.41 -1.94 8.10
C GLU A 57 -10.76 -1.36 6.72
N ILE A 58 -9.75 -1.09 5.89
CA ILE A 58 -9.93 -0.63 4.51
C ILE A 58 -10.68 -1.70 3.69
N VAL A 59 -10.21 -2.95 3.75
CA VAL A 59 -10.82 -4.08 3.05
C VAL A 59 -12.28 -4.27 3.49
N HIS A 60 -12.50 -4.29 4.81
CA HIS A 60 -13.85 -4.44 5.38
C HIS A 60 -14.77 -3.28 5.00
N HIS A 61 -14.25 -2.05 5.02
CA HIS A 61 -14.99 -0.86 4.59
C HIS A 61 -15.42 -0.94 3.11
N CYS A 62 -14.50 -1.36 2.23
CA CYS A 62 -14.82 -1.56 0.82
C CYS A 62 -15.95 -2.58 0.64
N PHE A 63 -15.94 -3.70 1.37
CA PHE A 63 -17.03 -4.68 1.31
C PHE A 63 -18.34 -4.09 1.81
N THR A 64 -18.33 -3.41 2.96
CA THR A 64 -19.53 -2.83 3.56
C THR A 64 -20.16 -1.76 2.66
N MET A 65 -19.33 -0.93 2.05
CA MET A 65 -19.76 0.16 1.17
C MET A 65 -19.93 -0.25 -0.29
N GLN A 66 -19.72 -1.53 -0.60
CA GLN A 66 -19.78 -2.09 -1.95
C GLN A 66 -18.85 -1.37 -2.96
N ILE A 67 -17.68 -0.94 -2.48
CA ILE A 67 -16.64 -0.38 -3.33
C ILE A 67 -15.85 -1.54 -3.94
N PRO A 68 -15.78 -1.67 -5.27
CA PRO A 68 -15.02 -2.73 -5.92
C PRO A 68 -13.55 -2.70 -5.49
N LEU A 69 -13.05 -3.86 -5.01
CA LEU A 69 -11.72 -4.01 -4.44
C LEU A 69 -10.96 -5.10 -5.19
N ALA A 70 -9.76 -4.75 -5.64
CA ALA A 70 -8.80 -5.69 -6.22
C ALA A 70 -7.56 -5.78 -5.34
N VAL A 71 -7.03 -6.99 -5.17
CA VAL A 71 -5.87 -7.28 -4.34
C VAL A 71 -4.82 -8.05 -5.12
N PRO A 72 -3.52 -7.92 -4.75
CA PRO A 72 -2.43 -8.47 -5.52
C PRO A 72 -2.25 -9.97 -5.30
N LYS A 73 -1.84 -10.65 -6.38
CA LYS A 73 -1.26 -11.98 -6.36
C LYS A 73 0.11 -11.93 -7.02
N THR A 74 1.11 -12.54 -6.40
CA THR A 74 2.44 -12.67 -6.98
C THR A 74 2.46 -13.80 -8.00
N GLU A 75 2.72 -13.47 -9.25
CA GLU A 75 2.88 -14.43 -10.35
C GLU A 75 4.31 -14.38 -10.89
N LYS A 76 4.64 -15.22 -11.88
CA LYS A 76 6.02 -15.36 -12.41
C LYS A 76 6.54 -14.05 -13.02
N ASP A 77 5.66 -13.26 -13.62
CA ASP A 77 5.96 -12.00 -14.31
C ASP A 77 5.72 -10.75 -13.46
N GLY A 78 5.29 -10.89 -12.20
CA GLY A 78 5.07 -9.78 -11.27
C GLY A 78 3.74 -9.86 -10.55
N LEU A 79 3.23 -8.69 -10.11
CA LEU A 79 1.94 -8.59 -9.43
C LEU A 79 0.81 -8.49 -10.44
N HIS A 80 -0.22 -9.31 -10.23
CA HIS A 80 -1.51 -9.24 -10.88
C HIS A 80 -2.57 -8.93 -9.86
N PHE A 81 -3.59 -8.18 -10.21
CA PHE A 81 -4.67 -7.78 -9.30
C PHE A 81 -5.97 -8.48 -9.66
N TYR A 82 -6.66 -8.96 -8.64
CA TYR A 82 -7.89 -9.74 -8.77
C TYR A 82 -8.96 -9.17 -7.86
N PHE A 83 -10.21 -9.15 -8.32
CA PHE A 83 -11.33 -8.79 -7.47
C PHE A 83 -11.50 -9.76 -6.33
N ILE A 84 -11.87 -9.22 -5.16
CA ILE A 84 -12.39 -10.00 -4.04
C ILE A 84 -13.69 -9.39 -3.54
N HIS A 85 -14.61 -10.24 -3.11
CA HIS A 85 -15.91 -9.85 -2.58
C HIS A 85 -16.07 -10.21 -1.11
N SER A 86 -15.23 -11.09 -0.61
CA SER A 86 -15.15 -11.50 0.79
C SER A 86 -13.76 -12.01 1.14
N LEU A 87 -13.48 -12.17 2.43
CA LEU A 87 -12.22 -12.79 2.89
C LEU A 87 -12.11 -14.26 2.51
N ASN A 88 -13.22 -14.93 2.18
CA ASN A 88 -13.22 -16.32 1.70
C ASN A 88 -12.57 -16.45 0.30
N ASP A 89 -12.44 -15.36 -0.43
CA ASP A 89 -11.76 -15.31 -1.73
C ASP A 89 -10.23 -15.32 -1.60
N LEU A 90 -9.71 -15.29 -0.37
CA LEU A 90 -8.28 -15.30 -0.08
C LEU A 90 -7.81 -16.66 0.41
N LYS A 91 -6.59 -17.03 0.02
CA LYS A 91 -5.84 -18.21 0.51
C LYS A 91 -4.37 -17.85 0.75
N PRO A 92 -3.68 -18.58 1.64
CA PRO A 92 -2.24 -18.41 1.81
C PRO A 92 -1.49 -18.61 0.49
N GLY A 93 -0.73 -17.61 0.10
CA GLY A 93 0.07 -17.61 -1.13
C GLY A 93 1.57 -17.58 -0.85
N VAL A 94 2.30 -16.99 -1.81
CA VAL A 94 3.75 -16.85 -1.72
C VAL A 94 4.13 -16.01 -0.49
N PHE A 95 5.17 -16.41 0.23
CA PHE A 95 5.67 -15.77 1.46
C PHE A 95 4.64 -15.68 2.62
N GLY A 96 3.60 -16.51 2.60
CA GLY A 96 2.54 -16.49 3.62
C GLY A 96 1.58 -15.33 3.52
N VAL A 97 1.63 -14.55 2.45
CA VAL A 97 0.67 -13.47 2.16
C VAL A 97 -0.64 -14.08 1.72
N GLN A 98 -1.76 -13.52 2.20
CA GLN A 98 -3.09 -13.89 1.70
C GLN A 98 -3.24 -13.38 0.27
N GLU A 99 -3.57 -14.28 -0.65
CA GLU A 99 -3.71 -14.00 -2.08
C GLU A 99 -5.10 -14.40 -2.59
N PRO A 100 -5.61 -13.70 -3.65
CA PRO A 100 -6.88 -14.04 -4.27
C PRO A 100 -6.84 -15.44 -4.88
N TRP A 101 -7.96 -16.15 -4.79
CA TRP A 101 -8.11 -17.50 -5.28
C TRP A 101 -9.39 -17.66 -6.10
N GLN A 102 -9.24 -18.11 -7.36
CA GLN A 102 -10.37 -18.36 -8.26
C GLN A 102 -11.30 -17.16 -8.47
N THR A 103 -10.74 -15.95 -8.47
CA THR A 103 -11.46 -14.70 -8.72
C THR A 103 -11.04 -14.09 -10.05
N GLU A 104 -11.76 -13.05 -10.47
CA GLU A 104 -11.55 -12.38 -11.75
C GLU A 104 -10.35 -11.43 -11.67
N GLU A 105 -9.42 -11.56 -12.62
CA GLU A 105 -8.33 -10.61 -12.80
C GLU A 105 -8.86 -9.30 -13.39
N ILE A 106 -8.31 -8.18 -12.94
CA ILE A 106 -8.61 -6.84 -13.45
C ILE A 106 -7.43 -6.28 -14.23
N ASP A 107 -7.74 -5.55 -15.30
CA ASP A 107 -6.74 -4.73 -15.96
C ASP A 107 -6.31 -3.57 -15.04
N LEU A 108 -5.01 -3.34 -14.92
CA LEU A 108 -4.48 -2.26 -14.09
C LEU A 108 -4.97 -0.87 -14.52
N THR A 109 -5.31 -0.69 -15.79
CA THR A 109 -5.86 0.58 -16.32
C THR A 109 -7.23 0.92 -15.78
N ASP A 110 -7.95 -0.07 -15.23
CA ASP A 110 -9.28 0.12 -14.64
C ASP A 110 -9.23 0.47 -13.14
N ILE A 111 -8.06 0.39 -12.51
CA ILE A 111 -7.88 0.78 -11.11
C ILE A 111 -7.70 2.30 -11.00
N ASP A 112 -8.60 2.96 -10.28
CA ASP A 112 -8.55 4.42 -10.08
C ASP A 112 -7.56 4.83 -8.98
N ILE A 113 -7.54 4.06 -7.90
CA ILE A 113 -6.69 4.32 -6.72
C ILE A 113 -5.93 3.04 -6.37
N MET A 114 -4.61 3.18 -6.25
CA MET A 114 -3.74 2.12 -5.75
C MET A 114 -3.20 2.48 -4.37
N LEU A 115 -3.55 1.69 -3.37
CA LEU A 115 -2.95 1.78 -2.04
C LEU A 115 -1.67 0.96 -2.01
N VAL A 116 -0.55 1.62 -1.72
CA VAL A 116 0.80 1.09 -1.91
C VAL A 116 1.48 0.85 -0.56
N PRO A 117 1.98 -0.36 -0.29
CA PRO A 117 2.81 -0.61 0.88
C PRO A 117 4.19 0.01 0.68
N LEU A 118 4.82 0.43 1.77
CA LEU A 118 6.17 0.99 1.72
C LEU A 118 7.00 0.58 2.93
N SER A 119 8.32 0.56 2.73
CA SER A 119 9.29 0.32 3.81
C SER A 119 9.82 1.63 4.39
N SER A 120 10.05 2.63 3.54
CA SER A 120 10.39 4.01 3.90
C SER A 120 9.89 4.97 2.83
N PHE A 121 9.82 6.24 3.17
CA PHE A 121 9.44 7.32 2.27
C PHE A 121 10.13 8.63 2.63
N ASP A 122 10.15 9.57 1.70
CA ASP A 122 10.67 10.93 1.94
C ASP A 122 9.63 12.02 1.61
N SER A 123 9.97 13.26 1.92
CA SER A 123 9.09 14.42 1.68
C SER A 123 8.83 14.72 0.20
N SER A 124 9.60 14.12 -0.71
CA SER A 124 9.42 14.23 -2.16
C SER A 124 8.53 13.10 -2.72
N LEU A 125 7.86 12.34 -1.85
CA LEU A 125 6.97 11.21 -2.20
C LEU A 125 7.67 10.01 -2.83
N ASN A 126 8.99 9.96 -2.73
CA ASN A 126 9.75 8.77 -3.09
C ASN A 126 9.57 7.71 -2.02
N ARG A 127 9.61 6.45 -2.42
CA ARG A 127 9.45 5.33 -1.51
C ARG A 127 10.47 4.22 -1.76
N THR A 128 10.67 3.40 -0.73
CA THR A 128 11.25 2.08 -0.91
C THR A 128 10.22 1.00 -0.55
N GLY A 129 10.29 -0.10 -1.28
CA GLY A 129 9.59 -1.34 -0.95
C GLY A 129 10.57 -2.42 -0.52
N TYR A 130 10.19 -3.69 -0.66
CA TYR A 130 11.02 -4.83 -0.27
C TYR A 130 12.17 -5.16 -1.26
N GLY A 131 12.41 -4.32 -2.27
CA GLY A 131 13.57 -4.44 -3.16
C GLY A 131 13.36 -5.28 -4.42
N LYS A 132 12.15 -5.74 -4.69
CA LYS A 132 11.82 -6.52 -5.89
C LYS A 132 11.22 -5.70 -7.05
N GLY A 133 10.95 -4.41 -6.82
CA GLY A 133 10.42 -3.49 -7.84
C GLY A 133 9.01 -3.80 -8.32
N TYR A 134 8.27 -4.69 -7.65
CA TYR A 134 6.94 -5.11 -8.10
C TYR A 134 5.97 -3.95 -8.34
N TYR A 135 5.94 -2.97 -7.42
CA TYR A 135 5.03 -1.83 -7.55
C TYR A 135 5.47 -0.83 -8.62
N ASP A 136 6.76 -0.64 -8.87
CA ASP A 136 7.23 0.28 -9.91
C ASP A 136 6.78 -0.15 -11.32
N HIS A 137 6.56 -1.44 -11.53
CA HIS A 137 6.06 -1.98 -12.80
C HIS A 137 4.55 -1.84 -12.99
N ILE A 138 3.76 -1.68 -11.91
CA ILE A 138 2.30 -1.67 -11.96
C ILE A 138 1.66 -0.31 -11.68
N LEU A 139 2.43 0.67 -11.18
CA LEU A 139 1.92 2.00 -10.88
C LEU A 139 1.84 2.83 -12.17
N LEU A 140 0.64 2.98 -12.70
CA LEU A 140 0.36 3.70 -13.93
C LEU A 140 0.07 5.18 -13.67
N ASP A 141 0.31 6.04 -14.67
CA ASP A 141 -0.03 7.47 -14.58
C ASP A 141 -1.54 7.72 -14.48
N SER A 142 -2.35 6.77 -14.98
CA SER A 142 -3.82 6.85 -14.96
C SER A 142 -4.44 6.67 -13.58
N MET A 143 -3.69 6.12 -12.61
CA MET A 143 -4.19 5.87 -11.25
C MET A 143 -3.61 6.84 -10.23
N SER A 144 -4.38 7.13 -9.16
CA SER A 144 -3.87 7.81 -7.98
C SER A 144 -3.10 6.83 -7.11
N LYS A 145 -1.83 7.15 -6.84
CA LYS A 145 -0.88 6.30 -6.11
C LYS A 145 -0.74 6.81 -4.68
N ILE A 146 -1.35 6.12 -3.73
CA ILE A 146 -1.39 6.53 -2.32
C ILE A 146 -0.57 5.54 -1.48
N GLY A 147 0.53 6.00 -0.92
CA GLY A 147 1.33 5.22 0.02
C GLY A 147 0.72 5.22 1.42
N LEU A 148 0.70 4.07 2.07
CA LEU A 148 0.32 3.95 3.47
C LEU A 148 1.57 3.64 4.31
N GLY A 149 1.93 4.54 5.22
CA GLY A 149 3.11 4.40 6.05
C GLY A 149 2.92 4.98 7.45
N TYR A 150 3.67 4.46 8.41
CA TYR A 150 3.77 5.13 9.71
C TYR A 150 4.75 6.28 9.62
N SER A 151 4.50 7.38 10.32
CA SER A 151 5.37 8.57 10.29
C SER A 151 6.83 8.25 10.62
N CYS A 152 7.07 7.26 11.49
CA CYS A 152 8.42 6.81 11.83
C CYS A 152 9.20 6.19 10.66
N GLN A 153 8.56 5.88 9.54
CA GLN A 153 9.21 5.36 8.34
C GLN A 153 9.75 6.46 7.41
N GLN A 154 9.51 7.73 7.77
CA GLN A 154 10.05 8.85 7.00
C GLN A 154 11.57 8.95 7.15
N VAL A 155 12.24 9.15 6.02
CA VAL A 155 13.70 9.38 5.92
C VAL A 155 13.97 10.74 5.27
N GLU A 156 15.20 11.24 5.38
CA GLU A 156 15.55 12.57 4.88
C GLU A 156 15.35 12.69 3.37
N LYS A 157 16.02 11.85 2.60
CA LYS A 157 15.92 11.82 1.13
C LYS A 157 16.35 10.48 0.59
N ILE A 158 15.58 9.93 -0.34
CA ILE A 158 15.87 8.69 -1.04
C ILE A 158 16.52 8.99 -2.39
N GLU A 159 17.64 8.34 -2.69
CA GLU A 159 18.21 8.34 -4.03
C GLU A 159 17.36 7.50 -4.97
N THR A 160 16.93 8.11 -6.06
CA THR A 160 16.01 7.50 -7.03
C THR A 160 16.71 7.14 -8.34
N ASP A 161 16.22 6.10 -8.98
CA ASP A 161 16.56 5.74 -10.35
C ASP A 161 15.50 6.28 -11.33
N PRO A 162 15.82 6.41 -12.63
CA PRO A 162 14.88 6.94 -13.63
C PRO A 162 13.57 6.16 -13.79
N TRP A 163 13.54 4.89 -13.37
CA TRP A 163 12.37 4.01 -13.44
C TRP A 163 11.55 3.96 -12.15
N ASP A 164 11.98 4.64 -11.10
CA ASP A 164 11.23 4.70 -9.86
C ASP A 164 9.98 5.57 -10.03
N VAL A 165 8.85 5.06 -9.56
CA VAL A 165 7.59 5.77 -9.62
C VAL A 165 7.33 6.50 -8.30
N THR A 166 7.19 7.83 -8.39
CA THR A 166 6.80 8.69 -7.26
C THR A 166 5.33 8.49 -6.94
N LEU A 167 4.98 8.56 -5.67
CA LEU A 167 3.59 8.54 -5.23
C LEU A 167 2.92 9.91 -5.43
N ASP A 168 1.59 9.94 -5.45
CA ASP A 168 0.83 11.19 -5.46
C ASP A 168 0.56 11.70 -4.05
N PHE A 169 0.37 10.77 -3.10
CA PHE A 169 0.14 11.05 -1.68
C PHE A 169 0.80 9.99 -0.80
N ILE A 170 1.11 10.37 0.44
CA ILE A 170 1.44 9.43 1.51
C ILE A 170 0.59 9.80 2.72
N ILE A 171 -0.15 8.82 3.23
CA ILE A 171 -0.98 8.97 4.42
C ILE A 171 -0.26 8.30 5.59
N THR A 172 -0.06 9.08 6.66
CA THR A 172 0.46 8.61 7.94
C THR A 172 -0.58 8.79 9.04
N GLU A 173 -0.29 8.32 10.26
CA GLU A 173 -1.16 8.56 11.42
C GLU A 173 -1.26 10.04 11.82
N ASN A 174 -0.33 10.89 11.36
CA ASN A 174 -0.34 12.31 11.66
C ASN A 174 -1.25 13.06 10.67
N PHE A 175 -2.35 13.60 11.16
CA PHE A 175 -3.32 14.35 10.33
C PHE A 175 -2.78 15.65 9.75
N ASP A 176 -1.73 16.22 10.38
CA ASP A 176 -1.14 17.49 9.96
C ASP A 176 -0.03 17.32 8.91
N ASP A 177 0.47 16.11 8.74
CA ASP A 177 1.50 15.78 7.76
C ASP A 177 0.85 15.52 6.39
N LYS A 178 0.63 16.59 5.64
CA LYS A 178 0.12 16.49 4.27
C LYS A 178 1.28 16.27 3.30
N PHE A 179 1.62 15.00 3.07
CA PHE A 179 2.51 14.61 1.98
C PHE A 179 1.67 14.40 0.72
N GLY A 180 1.67 15.37 -0.19
CA GLY A 180 0.95 15.25 -1.47
C GLY A 180 0.83 16.58 -2.22
N LYS A 181 0.49 16.46 -3.51
CA LYS A 181 0.27 17.57 -4.44
C LYS A 181 -1.17 18.09 -4.34
#